data_afc23a44f9e7743ff84d43b45c9dcb29
#
_entry.id   afc23a44f9e7743ff84d43b45c9dcb29
#
_cell.length_a   1.000
_cell.length_b   1.000
_cell.length_c   1.000
_cell.angle_alpha   90.00
_cell.angle_beta   90.00
_cell.angle_gamma   90.00
#
_symmetry.space_group_name_H-M   'P 1'
#
loop_
_entity.id
_entity.type
_entity.pdbx_description
1 polymer ?
#
loop_
_entity_poly.entity_id
_entity_poly.type
_entity_poly.pdbx_seq_one_letter_code
_entity_poly.pdbx_strand_id
1 'polypeptide(L)'
;MIDSVLVWFRRDLRDSDNAALSEALRRARRVFCAFIFDSDILDALPEKTDRRLAFIAASLRELDAALRQRGGALIVRYAPASSEIPRLAAELGVAAVFANRDYEPQAKLRDRRVAAGLEKLGIEFVSFKDQVVFDGLEVLTQAGRPYTVFTPYKNAWLKRLQTDDL
;
A
#
# COMPACT_ATOMS: atom_id res chain seq x y z
N MET A 1 -22.15 -1.59 -1.23
CA MET A 1 -21.12 -1.45 -2.29
C MET A 1 -20.69 0.00 -2.31
N ILE A 2 -19.39 0.28 -2.27
CA ILE A 2 -18.79 1.62 -2.28
C ILE A 2 -18.90 2.16 -3.72
N ASP A 3 -19.21 3.45 -3.92
CA ASP A 3 -19.34 4.00 -5.27
C ASP A 3 -18.00 4.05 -5.99
N SER A 4 -16.97 4.60 -5.35
CA SER A 4 -15.63 4.66 -5.90
C SER A 4 -14.54 4.60 -4.83
N VAL A 5 -13.42 3.97 -5.18
CA VAL A 5 -12.24 3.80 -4.33
C VAL A 5 -10.99 4.16 -5.11
N LEU A 6 -10.02 4.77 -4.44
CA LEU A 6 -8.66 4.95 -4.94
C LEU A 6 -7.74 3.89 -4.31
N VAL A 7 -7.12 3.04 -5.11
CA VAL A 7 -6.05 2.14 -4.69
C VAL A 7 -4.72 2.87 -4.83
N TRP A 8 -4.03 3.06 -3.73
CA TRP A 8 -2.72 3.69 -3.68
C TRP A 8 -1.63 2.62 -3.67
N PHE A 9 -1.06 2.34 -4.84
CA PHE A 9 0.10 1.47 -5.01
C PHE A 9 1.38 2.13 -4.47
N ARG A 10 2.26 1.32 -3.88
CA ARG A 10 3.53 1.78 -3.30
C ARG A 10 4.69 0.85 -3.67
N ARG A 11 4.98 -0.16 -2.86
CA ARG A 11 6.02 -1.19 -3.12
C ARG A 11 5.46 -2.41 -3.84
N ASP A 12 4.18 -2.55 -3.83
CA ASP A 12 3.33 -3.65 -4.26
C ASP A 12 2.88 -3.48 -5.73
N LEU A 13 3.82 -3.16 -6.63
CA LEU A 13 3.56 -2.82 -8.03
C LEU A 13 3.16 -4.06 -8.87
N ARG A 14 2.05 -4.69 -8.52
CA ARG A 14 1.49 -5.86 -9.19
C ARG A 14 -0.04 -5.81 -9.26
N ASP A 15 -0.62 -6.37 -10.32
CA ASP A 15 -2.07 -6.40 -10.57
C ASP A 15 -2.74 -7.72 -10.15
N SER A 16 -1.95 -8.66 -9.65
CA SER A 16 -2.38 -9.96 -9.11
C SER A 16 -1.85 -10.13 -7.70
N ASP A 17 -2.54 -10.94 -6.89
CA ASP A 17 -2.18 -11.20 -5.49
C ASP A 17 -1.89 -9.90 -4.71
N ASN A 18 -2.78 -8.91 -4.84
CA ASN A 18 -2.70 -7.61 -4.19
C ASN A 18 -3.97 -7.39 -3.36
N ALA A 19 -3.83 -7.41 -2.04
CA ALA A 19 -4.97 -7.38 -1.13
C ALA A 19 -5.81 -6.09 -1.28
N ALA A 20 -5.17 -4.93 -1.37
CA ALA A 20 -5.87 -3.65 -1.52
C ALA A 20 -6.64 -3.57 -2.84
N LEU A 21 -6.04 -4.02 -3.95
CA LEU A 21 -6.69 -4.03 -5.26
C LEU A 21 -7.84 -5.05 -5.28
N SER A 22 -7.64 -6.26 -4.78
CA SER A 22 -8.66 -7.30 -4.71
C SER A 22 -9.88 -6.84 -3.90
N GLU A 23 -9.65 -6.23 -2.73
CA GLU A 23 -10.70 -5.68 -1.89
C GLU A 23 -11.43 -4.50 -2.55
N ALA A 24 -10.69 -3.63 -3.25
CA ALA A 24 -11.30 -2.53 -4.01
C ALA A 24 -12.24 -3.06 -5.11
N LEU A 25 -11.76 -4.01 -5.92
CA LEU A 25 -12.56 -4.62 -6.99
C LEU A 25 -13.79 -5.37 -6.46
N ARG A 26 -13.68 -6.00 -5.29
CA ARG A 26 -14.80 -6.70 -4.65
C ARG A 26 -15.85 -5.75 -4.06
N ARG A 27 -15.44 -4.58 -3.53
CA ARG A 27 -16.28 -3.69 -2.71
C ARG A 27 -16.76 -2.44 -3.43
N ALA A 28 -16.12 -2.02 -4.53
CA ALA A 28 -16.42 -0.76 -5.21
C ALA A 28 -16.96 -0.98 -6.64
N ARG A 29 -17.77 -0.02 -7.10
CA ARG A 29 -18.25 0.03 -8.49
C ARG A 29 -17.20 0.58 -9.44
N ARG A 30 -16.39 1.53 -8.98
CA ARG A 30 -15.30 2.16 -9.73
C ARG A 30 -14.03 2.12 -8.90
N VAL A 31 -12.93 1.71 -9.52
CA VAL A 31 -11.63 1.64 -8.89
C VAL A 31 -10.65 2.49 -9.68
N PHE A 32 -10.08 3.48 -9.02
CA PHE A 32 -8.96 4.27 -9.53
C PHE A 32 -7.67 3.71 -8.95
N CYS A 33 -6.61 3.68 -9.76
CA CYS A 33 -5.30 3.21 -9.35
C CYS A 33 -4.30 4.36 -9.42
N ALA A 34 -3.52 4.59 -8.36
CA ALA A 34 -2.52 5.65 -8.35
C ALA A 34 -1.21 5.19 -7.72
N PHE A 35 -0.13 5.79 -8.20
CA PHE A 35 1.21 5.75 -7.61
C PHE A 35 1.74 7.17 -7.44
N ILE A 36 2.35 7.45 -6.29
CA ILE A 36 2.98 8.74 -6.01
C ILE A 36 4.49 8.54 -5.90
N PHE A 37 5.25 9.18 -6.78
CA PHE A 37 6.66 9.43 -6.54
C PHE A 37 6.75 10.44 -5.41
N ASP A 38 6.95 9.96 -4.19
CA ASP A 38 6.93 10.78 -2.97
C ASP A 38 8.18 11.67 -2.92
N SER A 39 7.99 12.98 -3.12
CA SER A 39 9.09 13.94 -3.13
C SER A 39 9.78 14.04 -1.77
N ASP A 40 9.08 13.80 -0.64
CA ASP A 40 9.69 13.76 0.69
C ASP A 40 10.77 12.65 0.80
N ILE A 41 10.65 11.59 -0.02
CA ILE A 41 11.62 10.50 -0.10
C ILE A 41 12.67 10.79 -1.19
N LEU A 42 12.22 11.19 -2.39
CA LEU A 42 13.06 11.27 -3.56
C LEU A 42 13.99 12.47 -3.57
N ASP A 43 13.55 13.61 -3.03
CA ASP A 43 14.36 14.81 -2.95
C ASP A 43 15.49 14.69 -1.90
N ALA A 44 15.32 13.78 -0.94
CA ALA A 44 16.33 13.47 0.08
C ALA A 44 17.40 12.48 -0.42
N LEU A 45 17.24 11.89 -1.63
CA LEU A 45 18.24 10.98 -2.19
C LEU A 45 19.49 11.74 -2.61
N PRO A 46 20.71 11.26 -2.21
CA PRO A 46 21.96 11.93 -2.54
C PRO A 46 22.27 11.90 -4.04
N GLU A 47 21.77 10.91 -4.76
CA GLU A 47 21.98 10.73 -6.19
C GLU A 47 20.67 10.68 -6.96
N LYS A 48 20.52 11.56 -7.96
CA LYS A 48 19.36 11.58 -8.87
C LYS A 48 19.35 10.42 -9.88
N THR A 49 20.46 9.71 -10.02
CA THR A 49 20.65 8.57 -10.93
C THR A 49 20.49 7.22 -10.22
N ASP A 50 19.78 7.17 -9.11
CA ASP A 50 19.54 5.95 -8.35
C ASP A 50 18.84 4.89 -9.22
N ARG A 51 19.48 3.71 -9.34
CA ARG A 51 18.97 2.58 -10.15
C ARG A 51 17.59 2.08 -9.68
N ARG A 52 17.26 2.31 -8.41
CA ARG A 52 15.92 1.98 -7.87
C ARG A 52 14.82 2.76 -8.57
N LEU A 53 15.08 4.01 -8.96
CA LEU A 53 14.10 4.83 -9.69
C LEU A 53 13.84 4.27 -11.10
N ALA A 54 14.86 3.82 -11.79
CA ALA A 54 14.73 3.19 -13.09
C ALA A 54 13.90 1.87 -13.00
N PHE A 55 14.17 1.08 -11.96
CA PHE A 55 13.40 -0.14 -11.68
C PHE A 55 11.92 0.17 -11.38
N ILE A 56 11.65 1.12 -10.49
CA ILE A 56 10.28 1.55 -10.17
C ILE A 56 9.57 2.04 -11.45
N ALA A 57 10.23 2.86 -12.26
CA ALA A 57 9.65 3.38 -13.50
C ALA A 57 9.33 2.26 -14.51
N ALA A 58 10.16 1.21 -14.59
CA ALA A 58 9.88 0.03 -15.41
C ALA A 58 8.67 -0.75 -14.86
N SER A 59 8.65 -1.04 -13.57
CA SER A 59 7.52 -1.74 -12.91
C SER A 59 6.20 -0.99 -13.05
N LEU A 60 6.22 0.36 -12.99
CA LEU A 60 5.00 1.17 -13.21
C LEU A 60 4.50 1.08 -14.64
N ARG A 61 5.38 0.99 -15.65
CA ARG A 61 4.96 0.80 -17.04
C ARG A 61 4.32 -0.57 -17.24
N GLU A 62 4.87 -1.62 -16.62
CA GLU A 62 4.31 -2.97 -16.66
C GLU A 62 2.93 -3.01 -15.98
N LEU A 63 2.82 -2.41 -14.79
CA LEU A 63 1.55 -2.32 -14.07
C LEU A 63 0.50 -1.52 -14.88
N ASP A 64 0.86 -0.36 -15.45
CA ASP A 64 -0.07 0.43 -16.27
C ASP A 64 -0.51 -0.34 -17.52
N ALA A 65 0.40 -1.07 -18.16
CA ALA A 65 0.06 -1.92 -19.31
C ALA A 65 -0.91 -3.03 -18.91
N ALA A 66 -0.70 -3.71 -17.79
CA ALA A 66 -1.59 -4.73 -17.28
C ALA A 66 -2.97 -4.19 -16.91
N LEU A 67 -3.03 -3.02 -16.25
CA LEU A 67 -4.28 -2.35 -15.93
C LEU A 67 -5.04 -1.93 -17.21
N ARG A 68 -4.35 -1.41 -18.23
CA ARG A 68 -4.95 -1.04 -19.52
C ARG A 68 -5.57 -2.23 -20.26
N GLN A 69 -4.94 -3.40 -20.21
CA GLN A 69 -5.50 -4.63 -20.78
C GLN A 69 -6.84 -5.02 -20.13
N ARG A 70 -7.08 -4.55 -18.89
CA ARG A 70 -8.32 -4.76 -18.13
C ARG A 70 -9.28 -3.56 -18.16
N GLY A 71 -9.02 -2.57 -19.02
CA GLY A 71 -9.85 -1.38 -19.18
C GLY A 71 -9.60 -0.28 -18.13
N GLY A 72 -8.52 -0.37 -17.35
CA GLY A 72 -8.11 0.64 -16.37
C GLY A 72 -6.91 1.45 -16.82
N ALA A 73 -6.31 2.20 -15.90
CA ALA A 73 -5.05 2.92 -16.07
C ALA A 73 -4.43 3.27 -14.72
N LEU A 74 -3.14 3.62 -14.70
CA LEU A 74 -2.44 4.06 -13.52
C LEU A 74 -2.24 5.57 -13.54
N ILE A 75 -2.71 6.27 -12.51
CA ILE A 75 -2.43 7.67 -12.28
C ILE A 75 -1.06 7.77 -11.59
N VAL A 76 -0.12 8.49 -12.20
CA VAL A 76 1.20 8.71 -11.61
C VAL A 76 1.40 10.20 -11.32
N ARG A 77 1.85 10.53 -10.10
CA ARG A 77 2.15 11.89 -9.67
C ARG A 77 3.52 11.97 -9.01
N TYR A 78 4.09 13.15 -8.99
CA TYR A 78 5.31 13.48 -8.22
C TYR A 78 4.96 14.62 -7.28
N ALA A 79 4.91 14.34 -5.98
CA ALA A 79 4.55 15.28 -4.92
C ALA A 79 4.75 14.63 -3.55
N PRO A 80 4.67 15.37 -2.42
CA PRO A 80 4.57 14.76 -1.10
C PRO A 80 3.30 13.92 -0.99
N ALA A 81 3.44 12.60 -0.77
CA ALA A 81 2.30 11.68 -0.73
C ALA A 81 1.27 12.05 0.34
N SER A 82 1.73 12.65 1.46
CA SER A 82 0.88 13.06 2.57
C SER A 82 -0.15 14.14 2.21
N SER A 83 0.12 14.98 1.22
CA SER A 83 -0.80 15.99 0.69
C SER A 83 -1.47 15.56 -0.61
N GLU A 84 -0.74 14.86 -1.48
CA GLU A 84 -1.23 14.51 -2.80
C GLU A 84 -2.32 13.44 -2.79
N ILE A 85 -2.23 12.44 -1.91
CA ILE A 85 -3.27 11.40 -1.82
C ILE A 85 -4.62 11.99 -1.38
N PRO A 86 -4.72 12.80 -0.31
CA PRO A 86 -5.98 13.46 0.02
C PRO A 86 -6.50 14.37 -1.11
N ARG A 87 -5.60 15.13 -1.77
CA ARG A 87 -5.97 16.01 -2.90
C ARG A 87 -6.54 15.20 -4.06
N LEU A 88 -5.85 14.14 -4.49
CA LEU A 88 -6.29 13.28 -5.58
C LEU A 88 -7.60 12.55 -5.24
N ALA A 89 -7.75 12.08 -4.01
CA ALA A 89 -8.98 11.44 -3.56
C ALA A 89 -10.18 12.39 -3.64
N ALA A 90 -10.00 13.66 -3.24
CA ALA A 90 -11.04 14.69 -3.37
C ALA A 90 -11.32 15.04 -4.84
N GLU A 91 -10.28 15.18 -5.67
CA GLU A 91 -10.41 15.46 -7.12
C GLU A 91 -11.22 14.37 -7.84
N LEU A 92 -10.99 13.10 -7.49
CA LEU A 92 -11.70 11.96 -8.06
C LEU A 92 -13.08 11.70 -7.41
N GLY A 93 -13.39 12.37 -6.31
CA GLY A 93 -14.64 12.18 -5.56
C GLY A 93 -14.80 10.75 -5.02
N VAL A 94 -13.70 10.14 -4.55
CA VAL A 94 -13.77 8.78 -4.02
C VAL A 94 -14.24 8.76 -2.57
N ALA A 95 -14.93 7.69 -2.19
CA ALA A 95 -15.41 7.50 -0.83
C ALA A 95 -14.33 6.93 0.10
N ALA A 96 -13.33 6.25 -0.46
CA ALA A 96 -12.25 5.66 0.33
C ALA A 96 -10.94 5.55 -0.47
N VAL A 97 -9.83 5.51 0.27
CA VAL A 97 -8.48 5.19 -0.24
C VAL A 97 -8.03 3.87 0.38
N PHE A 98 -7.66 2.92 -0.46
CA PHE A 98 -7.16 1.59 -0.07
C PHE A 98 -5.67 1.49 -0.36
N ALA A 99 -4.91 0.89 0.57
CA ALA A 99 -3.48 0.65 0.39
C ALA A 99 -3.05 -0.61 1.15
N ASN A 100 -1.99 -1.29 0.71
CA ASN A 100 -1.39 -2.37 1.47
C ASN A 100 -0.46 -1.80 2.55
N ARG A 101 -0.40 -2.43 3.73
CA ARG A 101 0.38 -1.93 4.87
C ARG A 101 1.86 -1.87 4.55
N ASP A 102 2.51 -0.82 5.06
CA ASP A 102 3.96 -0.68 5.08
C ASP A 102 4.43 -0.62 6.55
N TYR A 103 5.53 -1.30 6.86
CA TYR A 103 5.92 -1.57 8.24
C TYR A 103 7.04 -0.65 8.74
N GLU A 104 7.70 0.08 7.85
CA GLU A 104 8.77 1.00 8.21
C GLU A 104 8.25 2.21 9.02
N PRO A 105 8.99 2.70 10.00
CA PRO A 105 8.55 3.80 10.85
C PRO A 105 8.14 5.07 10.08
N GLN A 106 8.92 5.44 9.07
CA GLN A 106 8.64 6.61 8.22
C GLN A 106 7.38 6.40 7.37
N ALA A 107 7.18 5.20 6.83
CA ALA A 107 5.99 4.86 6.07
C ALA A 107 4.74 4.91 6.97
N LYS A 108 4.80 4.38 8.18
CA LYS A 108 3.72 4.49 9.17
C LYS A 108 3.40 5.95 9.55
N LEU A 109 4.42 6.82 9.61
CA LEU A 109 4.21 8.25 9.87
C LEU A 109 3.52 8.93 8.68
N ARG A 110 3.98 8.66 7.46
CA ARG A 110 3.35 9.12 6.22
C ARG A 110 1.88 8.68 6.13
N ASP A 111 1.61 7.39 6.36
CA ASP A 111 0.26 6.83 6.29
C ASP A 111 -0.68 7.45 7.31
N ARG A 112 -0.19 7.76 8.53
CA ARG A 112 -0.96 8.52 9.53
C ARG A 112 -1.30 9.94 9.05
N ARG A 113 -0.36 10.63 8.40
CA ARG A 113 -0.61 11.97 7.83
C ARG A 113 -1.64 11.92 6.70
N VAL A 114 -1.53 10.92 5.82
CA VAL A 114 -2.52 10.68 4.75
C VAL A 114 -3.90 10.43 5.35
N ALA A 115 -4.00 9.52 6.32
CA ALA A 115 -5.27 9.21 7.00
C ALA A 115 -5.90 10.47 7.63
N ALA A 116 -5.12 11.26 8.36
CA ALA A 116 -5.62 12.51 8.95
C ALA A 116 -6.04 13.56 7.90
N GLY A 117 -5.37 13.58 6.74
CA GLY A 117 -5.77 14.43 5.60
C GLY A 117 -7.08 14.01 4.97
N LEU A 118 -7.27 12.70 4.79
CA LEU A 118 -8.50 12.10 4.24
C LEU A 118 -9.69 12.25 5.21
N GLU A 119 -9.47 12.05 6.50
CA GLU A 119 -10.50 12.21 7.54
C GLU A 119 -11.14 13.61 7.51
N LYS A 120 -10.33 14.67 7.33
CA LYS A 120 -10.82 16.06 7.20
C LYS A 120 -11.75 16.25 5.98
N LEU A 121 -11.66 15.37 4.99
CA LEU A 121 -12.47 15.38 3.78
C LEU A 121 -13.64 14.39 3.84
N GLY A 122 -13.79 13.67 4.96
CA GLY A 122 -14.80 12.61 5.11
C GLY A 122 -14.52 11.37 4.26
N ILE A 123 -13.25 11.15 3.85
CA ILE A 123 -12.82 10.02 3.02
C ILE A 123 -12.15 8.97 3.92
N GLU A 124 -12.57 7.72 3.80
CA GLU A 124 -12.02 6.62 4.60
C GLU A 124 -10.63 6.21 4.11
N PHE A 125 -9.69 5.91 5.03
CA PHE A 125 -8.42 5.26 4.71
C PHE A 125 -8.41 3.83 5.24
N VAL A 126 -8.31 2.84 4.35
CA VAL A 126 -8.30 1.41 4.71
C VAL A 126 -6.98 0.79 4.30
N SER A 127 -6.31 0.12 5.23
CA SER A 127 -5.06 -0.57 4.96
C SER A 127 -5.19 -2.09 5.15
N PHE A 128 -4.60 -2.86 4.23
CA PHE A 128 -4.67 -4.32 4.19
C PHE A 128 -3.32 -4.95 4.49
N LYS A 129 -3.33 -6.12 5.11
CA LYS A 129 -2.15 -6.98 5.23
C LYS A 129 -1.89 -7.60 3.84
N ASP A 130 -0.64 -7.54 3.36
CA ASP A 130 -0.28 -8.00 2.04
C ASP A 130 1.17 -8.54 1.97
N GLN A 131 2.15 -7.76 2.41
CA GLN A 131 3.59 -8.08 2.27
C GLN A 131 4.09 -9.17 3.21
N VAL A 132 3.32 -9.56 4.21
CA VAL A 132 3.69 -10.51 5.25
C VAL A 132 2.53 -11.45 5.54
N VAL A 133 2.84 -12.70 5.82
CA VAL A 133 1.84 -13.69 6.24
C VAL A 133 1.30 -13.34 7.63
N PHE A 134 2.17 -13.00 8.57
CA PHE A 134 1.78 -12.56 9.90
C PHE A 134 2.28 -11.14 10.18
N ASP A 135 1.37 -10.29 10.66
CA ASP A 135 1.58 -8.86 10.89
C ASP A 135 1.83 -8.58 12.39
N GLY A 136 2.68 -7.63 12.66
CA GLY A 136 2.86 -6.96 13.95
C GLY A 136 2.93 -7.90 15.15
N LEU A 137 1.81 -8.04 15.85
CA LEU A 137 1.69 -8.83 17.08
C LEU A 137 1.01 -10.20 16.88
N GLU A 138 0.91 -10.69 15.66
CA GLU A 138 0.27 -11.98 15.38
C GLU A 138 1.09 -13.18 15.84
N VAL A 139 2.43 -13.07 15.91
CA VAL A 139 3.33 -14.13 16.41
C VAL A 139 4.08 -13.62 17.63
N LEU A 140 3.61 -14.00 18.82
CA LEU A 140 4.18 -13.58 20.10
C LEU A 140 4.59 -14.80 20.94
N THR A 141 5.47 -14.56 21.93
CA THR A 141 5.79 -15.51 22.99
C THR A 141 4.55 -15.82 23.85
N GLN A 142 4.58 -16.86 24.65
CA GLN A 142 3.51 -17.17 25.62
C GLN A 142 3.23 -16.03 26.61
N ALA A 143 4.22 -15.18 26.86
CA ALA A 143 4.08 -13.97 27.71
C ALA A 143 3.55 -12.74 26.94
N GLY A 144 3.10 -12.91 25.69
CA GLY A 144 2.54 -11.82 24.88
C GLY A 144 3.58 -10.79 24.39
N ARG A 145 4.87 -11.15 24.36
CA ARG A 145 5.97 -10.28 23.94
C ARG A 145 6.56 -10.73 22.59
N PRO A 146 7.13 -9.81 21.79
CA PRO A 146 7.88 -10.18 20.59
C PRO A 146 9.04 -11.14 20.91
N TYR A 147 9.33 -12.04 19.98
CA TYR A 147 10.51 -12.88 20.04
C TYR A 147 11.78 -12.05 19.79
N THR A 148 12.82 -12.28 20.56
CA THR A 148 14.14 -11.66 20.40
C THR A 148 15.16 -12.62 19.75
N VAL A 149 14.80 -13.91 19.59
CA VAL A 149 15.65 -14.97 19.01
C VAL A 149 14.92 -15.60 17.83
N PHE A 150 15.63 -15.79 16.72
CA PHE A 150 15.05 -16.25 15.46
C PHE A 150 14.46 -17.67 15.53
N THR A 151 15.18 -18.64 16.12
CA THR A 151 14.75 -20.05 16.09
C THR A 151 13.40 -20.28 16.79
N PRO A 152 13.15 -19.79 18.01
CA PRO A 152 11.84 -19.88 18.64
C PRO A 152 10.76 -19.14 17.85
N TYR A 153 11.07 -17.97 17.28
CA TYR A 153 10.16 -17.23 16.41
C TYR A 153 9.77 -18.06 15.19
N LYS A 154 10.76 -18.58 14.45
CA LYS A 154 10.52 -19.44 13.27
C LYS A 154 9.61 -20.62 13.62
N ASN A 155 9.88 -21.32 14.73
CA ASN A 155 9.09 -22.47 15.13
C ASN A 155 7.63 -22.09 15.46
N ALA A 156 7.42 -20.98 16.16
CA ALA A 156 6.09 -20.46 16.46
C ALA A 156 5.36 -20.01 15.18
N TRP A 157 6.07 -19.36 14.27
CA TRP A 157 5.58 -18.92 12.97
C TRP A 157 5.10 -20.10 12.12
N LEU A 158 5.95 -21.14 11.96
CA LEU A 158 5.60 -22.34 11.20
C LEU A 158 4.44 -23.13 11.83
N LYS A 159 4.38 -23.18 13.18
CA LYS A 159 3.27 -23.83 13.88
C LYS A 159 1.93 -23.12 13.67
N ARG A 160 1.96 -21.80 13.47
CA ARG A 160 0.77 -20.98 13.25
C ARG A 160 0.28 -21.01 11.81
N LEU A 161 1.20 -21.26 10.85
CA LEU A 161 0.89 -21.23 9.42
C LEU A 161 -0.17 -22.28 9.06
N GLN A 162 -1.23 -21.85 8.39
CA GLN A 162 -2.30 -22.70 7.87
C GLN A 162 -2.41 -22.53 6.36
N THR A 163 -3.12 -23.43 5.70
CA THR A 163 -3.31 -23.38 4.23
C THR A 163 -3.97 -22.08 3.78
N ASP A 164 -4.88 -21.53 4.59
CA ASP A 164 -5.60 -20.29 4.28
C ASP A 164 -4.74 -19.02 4.44
N ASP A 165 -3.51 -19.15 4.98
CA ASP A 165 -2.55 -18.05 5.09
C ASP A 165 -1.66 -17.92 3.83
N LEU A 166 -1.74 -18.88 2.88
CA LEU A 166 -0.97 -18.99 1.64
C LEU A 166 -1.87 -18.82 0.43
#